data_eee3f6231ddf8d0375382da9732d3d3b
#
_entry.id   eee3f6231ddf8d0375382da9732d3d3b
#
_cell.length_a   1.000
_cell.length_b   1.000
_cell.length_c   1.000
_cell.angle_alpha   90.00
_cell.angle_beta   90.00
_cell.angle_gamma   90.00
#
_symmetry.space_group_name_H-M   'P 1'
#
loop_
_entity.id
_entity.type
_entity.pdbx_description
1 polymer ?
#
loop_
_entity_poly.entity_id
_entity_poly.type
_entity_poly.pdbx_seq_one_letter_code
_entity_poly.pdbx_strand_id
1 'polypeptide(L)'
;DATAEICKDSKGNPEADSQLRDTELVPLTQNISLPLPVDYVDGKPTELVKLVKDHCEAYLKAEVLPHVEQAWIDYDKTKVGYEIPINRHFYQYQPPRALSDIKADLDSLEKEIMEMLGNV
;
A
#
# COMPACT_ATOMS: atom_id res chain seq x y z
N ASP A 1 23.45 17.11 3.43
CA ASP A 1 22.57 16.80 2.29
C ASP A 1 23.38 16.01 1.27
N ALA A 2 23.37 14.68 1.39
CA ALA A 2 23.92 13.82 0.36
C ALA A 2 22.95 13.90 -0.83
N THR A 3 23.35 14.55 -1.90
CA THR A 3 22.67 14.45 -3.18
C THR A 3 22.68 12.97 -3.58
N ALA A 4 21.52 12.35 -3.58
CA ALA A 4 21.38 10.96 -3.99
C ALA A 4 21.88 10.82 -5.43
N GLU A 5 22.87 9.95 -5.65
CA GLU A 5 23.34 9.66 -6.99
C GLU A 5 22.30 8.84 -7.74
N ILE A 6 22.00 9.23 -8.97
CA ILE A 6 21.08 8.49 -9.82
C ILE A 6 21.74 7.16 -10.20
N CYS A 7 21.09 6.04 -9.87
CA CYS A 7 21.52 4.72 -10.32
C CYS A 7 21.53 4.67 -11.85
N LYS A 8 22.58 4.10 -12.43
CA LYS A 8 22.74 4.00 -13.88
C LYS A 8 23.01 2.56 -14.29
N ASP A 9 22.44 2.17 -15.40
CA ASP A 9 22.73 0.88 -16.04
C ASP A 9 24.16 0.83 -16.59
N SER A 10 24.57 -0.33 -17.09
CA SER A 10 25.90 -0.53 -17.70
C SER A 10 26.15 0.35 -18.94
N LYS A 11 25.12 0.98 -19.51
CA LYS A 11 25.16 1.88 -20.65
C LYS A 11 25.08 3.36 -20.25
N GLY A 12 24.97 3.64 -18.95
CA GLY A 12 24.90 5.00 -18.42
C GLY A 12 23.51 5.63 -18.40
N ASN A 13 22.45 4.87 -18.73
CA ASN A 13 21.08 5.36 -18.63
C ASN A 13 20.58 5.27 -17.19
N PRO A 14 19.68 6.17 -16.76
CA PRO A 14 19.06 6.07 -15.45
C PRO A 14 18.35 4.73 -15.27
N GLU A 15 18.64 4.05 -14.18
CA GLU A 15 18.02 2.79 -13.81
C GLU A 15 17.28 2.94 -12.48
N ALA A 16 16.14 2.26 -12.34
CA ALA A 16 15.40 2.23 -11.10
C ALA A 16 16.19 1.51 -10.01
N ASP A 17 16.35 2.15 -8.86
CA ASP A 17 16.93 1.49 -7.68
C ASP A 17 16.04 0.32 -7.28
N SER A 18 16.61 -0.87 -7.27
CA SER A 18 15.90 -2.10 -6.93
C SER A 18 15.43 -2.14 -5.47
N GLN A 19 16.09 -1.38 -4.58
CA GLN A 19 15.74 -1.30 -3.16
C GLN A 19 14.61 -0.30 -2.89
N LEU A 20 14.45 0.71 -3.76
CA LEU A 20 13.41 1.73 -3.65
C LEU A 20 12.20 1.44 -4.56
N ARG A 21 12.24 0.32 -5.30
CA ARG A 21 11.13 -0.08 -6.15
C ARG A 21 9.96 -0.56 -5.31
N ASP A 22 8.82 0.10 -5.46
CA ASP A 22 7.58 -0.25 -4.78
C ASP A 22 6.41 -0.32 -5.76
N THR A 23 5.30 -0.88 -5.32
CA THR A 23 4.07 -0.99 -6.10
C THR A 23 2.99 -0.17 -5.41
N GLU A 24 2.49 0.83 -6.12
CA GLU A 24 1.43 1.70 -5.63
C GLU A 24 0.07 1.28 -6.21
N LEU A 25 -0.95 1.26 -5.36
CA LEU A 25 -2.34 1.02 -5.75
C LEU A 25 -3.03 2.36 -5.97
N VAL A 26 -3.17 2.75 -7.23
CA VAL A 26 -3.82 4.01 -7.61
C VAL A 26 -5.32 3.79 -7.75
N PRO A 27 -6.16 4.29 -6.82
CA PRO A 27 -7.60 4.09 -6.89
C PRO A 27 -8.20 4.95 -8.02
N LEU A 28 -9.07 4.34 -8.83
CA LEU A 28 -9.88 5.10 -9.76
C LEU A 28 -10.98 5.86 -9.02
N THR A 29 -11.12 7.13 -9.31
CA THR A 29 -12.20 7.95 -8.76
C THR A 29 -13.54 7.54 -9.34
N GLN A 30 -14.64 7.80 -8.60
CA GLN A 30 -16.00 7.44 -9.03
C GLN A 30 -16.43 8.03 -10.37
N ASN A 31 -15.76 9.09 -10.81
CA ASN A 31 -16.06 9.79 -12.07
C ASN A 31 -15.34 9.18 -13.28
N ILE A 32 -14.44 8.21 -13.07
CA ILE A 32 -13.70 7.57 -14.14
C ILE A 32 -14.37 6.23 -14.46
N SER A 33 -14.91 6.12 -15.68
CA SER A 33 -15.47 4.88 -16.20
C SER A 33 -14.46 4.22 -17.13
N LEU A 34 -14.09 2.98 -16.85
CA LEU A 34 -13.22 2.22 -17.73
C LEU A 34 -14.03 1.62 -18.88
N PRO A 35 -13.55 1.72 -20.12
CA PRO A 35 -14.15 1.01 -21.24
C PRO A 35 -14.00 -0.51 -21.03
N LEU A 36 -15.03 -1.25 -21.41
CA LEU A 36 -15.03 -2.71 -21.38
C LEU A 36 -14.89 -3.28 -22.80
N PRO A 37 -14.09 -4.35 -23.00
CA PRO A 37 -13.26 -5.03 -21.99
C PRO A 37 -12.07 -4.21 -21.54
N VAL A 38 -11.63 -4.41 -20.28
CA VAL A 38 -10.44 -3.76 -19.75
C VAL A 38 -9.21 -4.49 -20.28
N ASP A 39 -8.76 -4.08 -21.46
CA ASP A 39 -7.56 -4.62 -22.12
C ASP A 39 -6.47 -3.54 -22.13
N TYR A 40 -5.74 -3.45 -21.03
CA TYR A 40 -4.62 -2.52 -20.90
C TYR A 40 -3.33 -3.17 -21.39
N VAL A 41 -2.77 -2.61 -22.45
CA VAL A 41 -1.44 -2.97 -22.96
C VAL A 41 -0.66 -1.68 -23.19
N ASP A 42 0.41 -1.46 -22.46
CA ASP A 42 1.25 -0.29 -22.65
C ASP A 42 1.80 -0.21 -24.09
N GLY A 43 1.96 1.02 -24.59
CA GLY A 43 2.39 1.26 -25.96
C GLY A 43 1.31 1.17 -27.04
N LYS A 44 0.11 0.64 -26.75
CA LYS A 44 -1.05 0.75 -27.66
C LYS A 44 -1.71 2.10 -27.49
N PRO A 45 -1.95 2.87 -28.57
CA PRO A 45 -2.57 4.20 -28.49
C PRO A 45 -4.10 4.07 -28.32
N THR A 46 -4.56 3.51 -27.21
CA THR A 46 -5.99 3.40 -26.89
C THR A 46 -6.40 4.49 -25.90
N GLU A 47 -7.70 4.83 -25.91
CA GLU A 47 -8.25 5.78 -24.93
C GLU A 47 -8.01 5.31 -23.48
N LEU A 48 -8.10 4.01 -23.25
CA LEU A 48 -7.83 3.41 -21.94
C LEU A 48 -6.40 3.68 -21.50
N VAL A 49 -5.40 3.47 -22.36
CA VAL A 49 -4.00 3.70 -22.02
C VAL A 49 -3.75 5.16 -21.69
N LYS A 50 -4.30 6.07 -22.48
CA LYS A 50 -4.19 7.51 -22.21
C LYS A 50 -4.83 7.88 -20.87
N LEU A 51 -6.05 7.43 -20.63
CA LEU A 51 -6.78 7.70 -19.38
C LEU A 51 -6.02 7.19 -18.17
N VAL A 52 -5.48 5.97 -18.24
CA VAL A 52 -4.69 5.37 -17.15
C VAL A 52 -3.41 6.17 -16.90
N LYS A 53 -2.68 6.53 -17.96
CA LYS A 53 -1.44 7.34 -17.81
C LYS A 53 -1.73 8.70 -17.21
N ASP A 54 -2.71 9.43 -17.74
CA ASP A 54 -3.09 10.75 -17.23
C ASP A 54 -3.50 10.68 -15.74
N HIS A 55 -4.24 9.64 -15.37
CA HIS A 55 -4.67 9.45 -13.98
C HIS A 55 -3.51 9.08 -13.05
N CYS A 56 -2.66 8.15 -13.45
CA CYS A 56 -1.47 7.78 -12.67
C CYS A 56 -0.49 8.94 -12.50
N GLU A 57 -0.29 9.75 -13.54
CA GLU A 57 0.54 10.96 -13.44
C GLU A 57 -0.05 12.01 -12.49
N ALA A 58 -1.37 12.20 -12.52
CA ALA A 58 -2.04 13.11 -11.60
C ALA A 58 -1.87 12.64 -10.15
N TYR A 59 -2.02 11.35 -9.91
CA TYR A 59 -1.80 10.74 -8.60
C TYR A 59 -0.33 10.87 -8.16
N LEU A 60 0.62 10.54 -9.02
CA LEU A 60 2.05 10.69 -8.73
C LEU A 60 2.38 12.12 -8.28
N LYS A 61 1.88 13.13 -9.01
CA LYS A 61 2.14 14.54 -8.71
C LYS A 61 1.52 15.00 -7.38
N ALA A 62 0.35 14.46 -7.05
CA ALA A 62 -0.38 14.87 -5.85
C ALA A 62 0.11 14.16 -4.59
N GLU A 63 0.39 12.86 -4.68
CA GLU A 63 0.58 12.01 -3.51
C GLU A 63 2.04 11.55 -3.32
N VAL A 64 2.80 11.39 -4.40
CA VAL A 64 4.14 10.79 -4.33
C VAL A 64 5.24 11.84 -4.40
N LEU A 65 5.23 12.71 -5.42
CA LEU A 65 6.30 13.68 -5.63
C LEU A 65 6.51 14.66 -4.47
N PRO A 66 5.52 15.05 -3.65
CA PRO A 66 5.77 15.85 -2.46
C PRO A 66 6.67 15.19 -1.42
N HIS A 67 6.76 13.87 -1.44
CA HIS A 67 7.56 13.06 -0.51
C HIS A 67 8.83 12.52 -1.14
N VAL A 68 8.79 12.18 -2.43
CA VAL A 68 9.91 11.61 -3.20
C VAL A 68 9.99 12.31 -4.55
N GLU A 69 10.74 13.39 -4.61
CA GLU A 69 10.82 14.28 -5.79
C GLU A 69 11.33 13.58 -7.08
N GLN A 70 12.12 12.51 -6.93
CA GLN A 70 12.72 11.77 -8.04
C GLN A 70 11.94 10.52 -8.44
N ALA A 71 10.74 10.30 -7.87
CA ALA A 71 9.92 9.16 -8.21
C ALA A 71 9.37 9.24 -9.64
N TRP A 72 9.27 8.10 -10.28
CA TRP A 72 8.71 7.97 -11.63
C TRP A 72 7.94 6.65 -11.77
N ILE A 73 7.08 6.56 -12.77
CA ILE A 73 6.21 5.40 -12.99
C ILE A 73 6.79 4.52 -14.10
N ASP A 74 6.91 3.22 -13.81
CA ASP A 74 7.22 2.21 -14.81
C ASP A 74 5.90 1.69 -15.42
N TYR A 75 5.51 2.28 -16.55
CA TYR A 75 4.26 1.95 -17.22
C TYR A 75 4.22 0.54 -17.80
N ASP A 76 5.38 -0.06 -18.11
CA ASP A 76 5.45 -1.44 -18.63
C ASP A 76 4.95 -2.46 -17.59
N LYS A 77 4.99 -2.08 -16.31
CA LYS A 77 4.52 -2.92 -15.19
C LYS A 77 3.15 -2.55 -14.66
N THR A 78 2.55 -1.50 -15.24
CA THR A 78 1.20 -1.07 -14.84
C THR A 78 0.17 -2.14 -15.20
N LYS A 79 -0.70 -2.44 -14.25
CA LYS A 79 -1.82 -3.37 -14.43
C LYS A 79 -3.12 -2.65 -14.08
N VAL A 80 -4.12 -2.86 -14.91
CA VAL A 80 -5.47 -2.32 -14.67
C VAL A 80 -6.40 -3.48 -14.34
N GLY A 81 -7.14 -3.36 -13.26
CA GLY A 81 -8.05 -4.42 -12.83
C GLY A 81 -8.91 -4.00 -11.65
N TYR A 82 -9.62 -4.96 -11.12
CA TYR A 82 -10.44 -4.79 -9.92
C TYR A 82 -9.76 -5.48 -8.75
N GLU A 83 -9.56 -4.75 -7.69
CA GLU A 83 -9.18 -5.33 -6.41
C GLU A 83 -10.45 -5.58 -5.59
N ILE A 84 -10.68 -6.83 -5.23
CA ILE A 84 -11.76 -7.19 -4.32
C ILE A 84 -11.16 -7.30 -2.92
N PRO A 85 -11.44 -6.35 -2.01
CA PRO A 85 -10.89 -6.38 -0.65
C PRO A 85 -11.61 -7.45 0.17
N ILE A 86 -11.26 -8.71 -0.05
CA ILE A 86 -11.87 -9.88 0.61
C ILE A 86 -11.83 -9.72 2.13
N ASN A 87 -10.72 -9.26 2.66
CA ASN A 87 -10.57 -9.03 4.09
C ASN A 87 -11.59 -8.04 4.64
N ARG A 88 -11.93 -7.00 3.88
CA ARG A 88 -12.92 -6.00 4.30
C ARG A 88 -14.33 -6.58 4.41
N HIS A 89 -14.68 -7.59 3.60
CA HIS A 89 -15.97 -8.24 3.64
C HIS A 89 -16.09 -9.26 4.77
N PHE A 90 -15.00 -9.93 5.11
CA PHE A 90 -15.00 -11.01 6.11
C PHE A 90 -14.43 -10.59 7.46
N TYR A 91 -13.70 -9.49 7.51
CA TYR A 91 -13.13 -8.99 8.76
C TYR A 91 -14.23 -8.30 9.60
N GLN A 92 -14.56 -8.92 10.71
CA GLN A 92 -15.35 -8.30 11.76
C GLN A 92 -14.39 -7.78 12.83
N TYR A 93 -14.33 -6.47 12.95
CA TYR A 93 -13.53 -5.85 13.99
C TYR A 93 -14.03 -6.27 15.36
N GLN A 94 -13.18 -6.96 16.12
CA GLN A 94 -13.39 -7.22 17.52
C GLN A 94 -12.59 -6.20 18.32
N PRO A 95 -13.24 -5.27 19.03
CA PRO A 95 -12.51 -4.30 19.82
C PRO A 95 -11.69 -5.03 20.89
N PRO A 96 -10.47 -4.57 21.19
CA PRO A 96 -9.67 -5.12 22.26
C PRO A 96 -10.46 -4.98 23.58
N ARG A 97 -10.26 -5.92 24.49
CA ARG A 97 -10.87 -5.88 25.83
C ARG A 97 -10.50 -4.59 26.55
N ALA A 98 -11.41 -4.05 27.34
CA ALA A 98 -11.14 -2.87 28.12
C ALA A 98 -9.96 -3.11 29.06
N LEU A 99 -9.11 -2.09 29.23
CA LEU A 99 -7.95 -2.19 30.10
C LEU A 99 -8.32 -2.55 31.56
N SER A 100 -9.48 -2.07 32.01
CA SER A 100 -10.07 -2.40 33.32
C SER A 100 -10.30 -3.90 33.49
N ASP A 101 -10.79 -4.57 32.44
CA ASP A 101 -11.11 -6.00 32.48
C ASP A 101 -9.85 -6.85 32.49
N ILE A 102 -8.85 -6.43 31.68
CA ILE A 102 -7.53 -7.08 31.65
C ILE A 102 -6.85 -6.94 33.03
N LYS A 103 -6.96 -5.76 33.64
CA LYS A 103 -6.38 -5.52 34.96
C LYS A 103 -7.06 -6.36 36.04
N ALA A 104 -8.37 -6.45 36.01
CA ALA A 104 -9.13 -7.29 36.97
C ALA A 104 -8.75 -8.77 36.87
N ASP A 105 -8.55 -9.28 35.65
CA ASP A 105 -8.09 -10.66 35.44
C ASP A 105 -6.66 -10.86 35.98
N LEU A 106 -5.77 -9.90 35.78
CA LEU A 106 -4.40 -9.96 36.32
C LEU A 106 -4.38 -9.95 37.85
N ASP A 107 -5.18 -9.06 38.45
CA ASP A 107 -5.29 -8.97 39.93
C ASP A 107 -5.89 -10.28 40.53
N SER A 108 -6.79 -10.93 39.79
CA SER A 108 -7.35 -12.22 40.19
C SER A 108 -6.33 -13.35 40.11
N LEU A 109 -5.55 -13.41 39.02
CA LEU A 109 -4.49 -14.40 38.84
C LEU A 109 -3.36 -14.22 39.86
N GLU A 110 -3.02 -12.99 40.19
CA GLU A 110 -2.00 -12.70 41.23
C GLU A 110 -2.44 -13.22 42.59
N LYS A 111 -3.70 -13.04 43.00
CA LYS A 111 -4.23 -13.60 44.23
C LYS A 111 -4.20 -15.12 44.24
N GLU A 112 -4.59 -15.76 43.16
CA GLU A 112 -4.55 -17.22 43.03
C GLU A 112 -3.15 -17.77 43.16
N ILE A 113 -2.17 -17.12 42.55
CA ILE A 113 -0.73 -17.48 42.68
C ILE A 113 -0.28 -17.33 44.14
N MET A 114 -0.63 -16.21 44.77
CA MET A 114 -0.27 -15.98 46.18
C MET A 114 -0.89 -17.01 47.13
N GLU A 115 -2.15 -17.40 46.90
CA GLU A 115 -2.82 -18.46 47.68
C GLU A 115 -2.14 -19.83 47.49
N MET A 116 -1.74 -20.16 46.26
CA MET A 116 -1.02 -21.40 45.98
C MET A 116 0.35 -21.43 46.61
N LEU A 117 1.07 -20.31 46.64
CA LEU A 117 2.39 -20.20 47.27
C LEU A 117 2.32 -20.14 48.80
N GLY A 118 1.22 -19.61 49.37
CA GLY A 118 1.02 -19.54 50.82
C GLY A 118 0.58 -20.85 51.44
N ASN A 119 0.21 -21.84 50.61
CA ASN A 119 -0.16 -23.21 51.07
C ASN A 119 0.97 -24.23 50.96
N VAL A 120 2.18 -23.80 50.65
CA VAL A 120 3.44 -24.58 50.66
C VAL A 120 4.24 -24.18 51.88
#